data_edb7aa04127834301e62564867b4a6e0
#
_entry.id   edb7aa04127834301e62564867b4a6e0
#
_cell.length_a   1.000
_cell.length_b   1.000
_cell.length_c   1.000
_cell.angle_alpha   90.00
_cell.angle_beta   90.00
_cell.angle_gamma   90.00
#
_symmetry.space_group_name_H-M   'P 1'
#
loop_
_entity.id
_entity.type
_entity.pdbx_description
1 polymer ?
#
loop_
_entity_poly.entity_id
_entity_poly.type
_entity_poly.pdbx_seq_one_letter_code
_entity_poly.pdbx_strand_id
1 'polypeptide(L)'
;MAIATKTLRTLVASTTNAAAAATNGTTWNLSTALGGVLTAQITNGVTGPTVGCDFVAQISGDGTTWREYSRQTAPTTASAATAFAVEIPPGVLYARPSFQNNTVQAVTVEAFGQELTSIG
;
A
#
# COMPACT_ATOMS: atom_id res chain seq x y z
N MET A 1 0.54 29.60 15.67
CA MET A 1 1.45 28.55 15.13
C MET A 1 0.64 27.53 14.37
N ALA A 2 1.07 27.21 13.17
CA ALA A 2 0.42 26.16 12.37
C ALA A 2 0.79 24.78 12.93
N ILE A 3 -0.21 23.92 13.08
CA ILE A 3 -0.02 22.54 13.53
C ILE A 3 -0.59 21.63 12.46
N ALA A 4 0.22 20.68 11.98
CA ALA A 4 -0.24 19.66 11.04
C ALA A 4 -1.11 18.64 11.77
N THR A 5 -2.26 18.33 11.22
CA THR A 5 -3.14 17.26 11.70
C THR A 5 -2.96 16.05 10.79
N LYS A 6 -2.61 14.93 11.39
CA LYS A 6 -2.37 13.67 10.69
C LYS A 6 -3.34 12.61 11.19
N THR A 7 -3.86 11.82 10.27
CA THR A 7 -4.80 10.75 10.59
C THR A 7 -4.30 9.43 10.00
N LEU A 8 -4.28 8.38 10.82
CA LEU A 8 -3.90 7.03 10.39
C LEU A 8 -5.13 6.29 9.86
N ARG A 9 -5.01 5.69 8.69
CA ARG A 9 -6.01 4.81 8.11
C ARG A 9 -5.42 3.42 7.88
N THR A 10 -6.13 2.38 8.31
CA THR A 10 -5.78 1.01 7.98
C THR A 10 -6.38 0.68 6.61
N LEU A 11 -5.53 0.48 5.60
CA LEU A 11 -5.98 0.22 4.24
C LEU A 11 -5.96 -1.27 3.91
N VAL A 12 -5.03 -2.02 4.48
CA VAL A 12 -5.01 -3.49 4.46
C VAL A 12 -4.59 -3.94 5.85
N ALA A 13 -5.51 -4.53 6.61
CA ALA A 13 -5.16 -5.20 7.85
C ALA A 13 -4.28 -6.42 7.53
N SER A 14 -3.38 -6.80 8.44
CA SER A 14 -2.48 -7.93 8.22
C SER A 14 -3.25 -9.15 7.72
N THR A 15 -2.92 -9.61 6.52
CA THR A 15 -3.62 -10.71 5.86
C THR A 15 -2.69 -11.44 4.89
N THR A 16 -3.14 -12.60 4.43
CA THR A 16 -2.39 -13.39 3.46
C THR A 16 -2.75 -12.99 2.04
N ASN A 17 -1.74 -12.74 1.20
CA ASN A 17 -1.90 -12.68 -0.24
C ASN A 17 -1.48 -14.03 -0.82
N ALA A 18 -2.45 -14.80 -1.28
CA ALA A 18 -2.20 -16.13 -1.85
C ALA A 18 -1.34 -16.02 -3.11
N ALA A 19 -0.66 -17.11 -3.44
CA ALA A 19 0.13 -17.18 -4.67
C ALA A 19 -0.73 -16.87 -5.89
N ALA A 20 -0.21 -16.05 -6.79
CA ALA A 20 -0.87 -15.61 -8.03
C ALA A 20 -2.17 -14.80 -7.80
N ALA A 21 -2.46 -14.39 -6.58
CA ALA A 21 -3.61 -13.56 -6.24
C ALA A 21 -3.21 -12.09 -6.11
N ALA A 22 -4.21 -11.22 -6.07
CA ALA A 22 -4.03 -9.81 -5.78
C ALA A 22 -4.89 -9.41 -4.58
N THR A 23 -4.31 -8.69 -3.63
CA THR A 23 -5.02 -8.07 -2.51
C THR A 23 -5.04 -6.57 -2.75
N ASN A 24 -6.24 -6.05 -3.03
CA ASN A 24 -6.44 -4.61 -3.16
C ASN A 24 -6.93 -4.05 -1.83
N GLY A 25 -6.33 -2.96 -1.41
CA GLY A 25 -6.72 -2.30 -0.17
C GLY A 25 -8.01 -1.51 -0.30
N THR A 26 -8.48 -1.03 0.84
CA THR A 26 -9.61 -0.12 0.92
C THR A 26 -9.29 1.18 0.17
N THR A 27 -10.28 1.73 -0.53
CA THR A 27 -10.14 3.04 -1.16
C THR A 27 -9.87 4.11 -0.12
N TRP A 28 -8.75 4.79 -0.27
CA TRP A 28 -8.36 5.90 0.60
C TRP A 28 -8.83 7.20 -0.03
N ASN A 29 -9.87 7.78 0.56
CA ASN A 29 -10.43 9.03 0.08
C ASN A 29 -9.58 10.20 0.58
N LEU A 30 -8.87 10.84 -0.33
CA LEU A 30 -8.00 11.98 -0.07
C LEU A 30 -8.59 13.30 -0.55
N SER A 31 -9.87 13.32 -0.93
CA SER A 31 -10.50 14.50 -1.52
C SER A 31 -10.52 15.71 -0.57
N THR A 32 -10.50 15.47 0.73
CA THR A 32 -10.44 16.53 1.77
C THR A 32 -9.10 16.57 2.50
N ALA A 33 -8.11 15.81 2.05
CA ALA A 33 -6.79 15.74 2.66
C ALA A 33 -5.76 16.50 1.82
N LEU A 34 -4.63 16.80 2.43
CA LEU A 34 -3.49 17.49 1.80
C LEU A 34 -2.39 16.46 1.43
N GLY A 35 -2.79 15.31 0.90
CA GLY A 35 -1.87 14.23 0.60
C GLY A 35 -1.55 13.39 1.83
N GLY A 36 -0.53 12.57 1.74
CA GLY A 36 -0.12 11.69 2.83
C GLY A 36 1.00 10.74 2.44
N VAL A 37 1.22 9.76 3.29
CA VAL A 37 2.21 8.70 3.05
C VAL A 37 1.50 7.35 3.12
N LEU A 38 1.70 6.53 2.11
CA LEU A 38 1.23 5.15 2.06
C LEU A 38 2.39 4.25 2.49
N THR A 39 2.20 3.51 3.58
CA THR A 39 3.20 2.57 4.07
C THR A 39 2.70 1.15 3.94
N ALA A 40 3.60 0.21 3.72
CA ALA A 40 3.27 -1.19 3.54
C ALA A 40 4.37 -2.09 4.07
N GLN A 41 4.01 -3.32 4.40
CA GLN A 41 4.97 -4.37 4.74
C GLN A 41 4.56 -5.67 4.06
N ILE A 42 5.53 -6.35 3.48
CA ILE A 42 5.38 -7.68 2.90
C ILE A 42 6.31 -8.62 3.66
N THR A 43 5.75 -9.67 4.25
CA THR A 43 6.51 -10.68 4.98
C THR A 43 6.40 -12.02 4.27
N ASN A 44 7.54 -12.55 3.83
CA ASN A 44 7.61 -13.86 3.23
C ASN A 44 7.47 -14.95 4.31
N GLY A 45 6.93 -16.10 3.92
CA GLY A 45 6.86 -17.26 4.79
C GLY A 45 8.22 -17.96 4.92
N VAL A 46 8.23 -19.09 5.62
CA VAL A 46 9.43 -19.93 5.81
C VAL A 46 10.03 -20.42 4.49
N THR A 47 9.21 -20.50 3.44
CA THR A 47 9.65 -20.69 2.06
C THR A 47 9.25 -19.44 1.28
N GLY A 48 10.23 -18.77 0.71
CA GLY A 48 9.97 -17.55 -0.06
C GLY A 48 9.30 -17.87 -1.40
N PRO A 49 8.57 -16.90 -1.99
CA PRO A 49 7.98 -17.06 -3.32
C PRO A 49 9.06 -17.13 -4.40
N THR A 50 8.72 -17.72 -5.55
CA THR A 50 9.63 -17.77 -6.69
C THR A 50 9.77 -16.40 -7.35
N VAL A 51 8.67 -15.65 -7.43
CA VAL A 51 8.67 -14.23 -7.82
C VAL A 51 8.18 -13.43 -6.63
N GLY A 52 8.89 -12.37 -6.27
CA GLY A 52 8.57 -11.52 -5.13
C GLY A 52 7.23 -10.81 -5.29
N CYS A 53 6.55 -10.58 -4.17
CA CYS A 53 5.31 -9.82 -4.16
C CYS A 53 5.58 -8.35 -4.45
N ASP A 54 4.76 -7.74 -5.32
CA ASP A 54 4.82 -6.32 -5.61
C ASP A 54 3.88 -5.55 -4.67
N PHE A 55 4.39 -4.45 -4.15
CA PHE A 55 3.56 -3.41 -3.55
C PHE A 55 3.33 -2.33 -4.60
N VAL A 56 2.08 -2.13 -4.97
CA VAL A 56 1.67 -1.14 -5.96
C VAL A 56 0.84 -0.07 -5.29
N ALA A 57 1.26 1.18 -5.41
CA ALA A 57 0.42 2.31 -5.04
C ALA A 57 -0.40 2.70 -6.27
N GLN A 58 -1.72 2.66 -6.15
CA GLN A 58 -2.64 3.03 -7.22
C GLN A 58 -3.35 4.32 -6.87
N ILE A 59 -3.61 5.14 -7.88
CA ILE A 59 -4.35 6.39 -7.73
C ILE A 59 -5.54 6.42 -8.68
N SER A 60 -6.55 7.20 -8.31
CA SER A 60 -7.76 7.33 -9.12
C SER A 60 -8.34 8.73 -8.98
N GLY A 61 -8.94 9.24 -10.07
CA GLY A 61 -9.68 10.50 -10.05
C GLY A 61 -11.16 10.33 -9.75
N ASP A 62 -11.70 9.12 -9.89
CA ASP A 62 -13.14 8.84 -9.73
C ASP A 62 -13.45 7.76 -8.69
N GLY A 63 -12.44 7.12 -8.14
CA GLY A 63 -12.60 6.04 -7.17
C GLY A 63 -12.91 4.67 -7.78
N THR A 64 -12.98 4.57 -9.10
CA THR A 64 -13.32 3.32 -9.80
C THR A 64 -12.29 2.91 -10.85
N THR A 65 -11.70 3.87 -11.54
CA THR A 65 -10.63 3.61 -12.52
C THR A 65 -9.28 3.85 -11.88
N TRP A 66 -8.52 2.78 -11.71
CA TRP A 66 -7.25 2.81 -10.99
C TRP A 66 -6.07 2.79 -11.94
N ARG A 67 -5.05 3.59 -11.62
CA ARG A 67 -3.80 3.67 -12.36
C ARG A 67 -2.64 3.43 -11.43
N GLU A 68 -1.61 2.76 -11.93
CA GLU A 68 -0.40 2.56 -11.17
C GLU A 68 0.35 3.88 -11.03
N TYR A 69 0.68 4.22 -9.79
CA TYR A 69 1.49 5.40 -9.46
C TYR A 69 2.93 5.00 -9.12
N SER A 70 3.10 3.93 -8.36
CA SER A 70 4.41 3.44 -7.93
C SER A 70 4.35 1.93 -7.76
N ARG A 71 5.43 1.24 -8.11
CA ARG A 71 5.58 -0.20 -7.93
C ARG A 71 6.92 -0.51 -7.31
N GLN A 72 6.92 -1.33 -6.26
CA GLN A 72 8.12 -1.81 -5.59
C GLN A 72 7.98 -3.30 -5.36
N THR A 73 9.04 -4.07 -5.58
CA THR A 73 9.02 -5.53 -5.47
C THR A 73 9.79 -5.98 -4.25
N ALA A 74 9.18 -6.82 -3.42
CA ALA A 74 9.82 -7.45 -2.28
C ALA A 74 10.79 -8.56 -2.75
N PRO A 75 11.84 -8.86 -1.98
CA PRO A 75 12.73 -9.96 -2.30
C PRO A 75 12.04 -11.32 -2.13
N THR A 76 12.66 -12.38 -2.66
CA THR A 76 12.16 -13.75 -2.55
C THR A 76 12.73 -14.49 -1.34
N THR A 77 13.52 -13.84 -0.51
CA THR A 77 14.21 -14.43 0.64
C THR A 77 13.22 -14.99 1.66
N ALA A 78 13.45 -16.21 2.11
CA ALA A 78 12.63 -16.85 3.14
C ALA A 78 12.58 -16.00 4.42
N SER A 79 11.39 -15.88 4.99
CA SER A 79 11.11 -15.16 6.24
C SER A 79 11.47 -13.67 6.22
N ALA A 80 11.79 -13.08 5.06
CA ALA A 80 12.13 -11.66 4.98
C ALA A 80 10.90 -10.79 5.14
N ALA A 81 11.00 -9.75 5.95
CA ALA A 81 10.01 -8.70 6.08
C ALA A 81 10.56 -7.43 5.43
N THR A 82 9.80 -6.86 4.49
CA THR A 82 10.22 -5.69 3.74
C THR A 82 9.20 -4.58 3.89
N ALA A 83 9.64 -3.41 4.32
CA ALA A 83 8.81 -2.23 4.48
C ALA A 83 8.96 -1.29 3.30
N PHE A 84 7.86 -0.65 2.91
CA PHE A 84 7.81 0.32 1.82
C PHE A 84 7.09 1.59 2.29
N ALA A 85 7.44 2.70 1.66
CA ALA A 85 6.74 3.97 1.87
C ALA A 85 6.66 4.73 0.54
N VAL A 86 5.50 5.31 0.26
CA VAL A 86 5.26 6.11 -0.94
C VAL A 86 4.55 7.39 -0.53
N GLU A 87 5.09 8.52 -0.93
CA GLU A 87 4.45 9.80 -0.70
C GLU A 87 3.34 10.03 -1.73
N ILE A 88 2.16 10.39 -1.26
CA ILE A 88 0.99 10.67 -2.11
C ILE A 88 0.80 12.19 -2.16
N PRO A 89 0.88 12.79 -3.37
CA PRO A 89 0.77 14.25 -3.52
C PRO A 89 -0.59 14.81 -3.12
N PRO A 90 -0.66 16.11 -2.76
CA PRO A 90 -1.94 16.76 -2.37
C PRO A 90 -3.02 16.76 -3.45
N GLY A 91 -2.65 16.64 -4.72
CA GLY A 91 -3.61 16.67 -5.84
C GLY A 91 -4.33 15.35 -6.09
N VAL A 92 -3.97 14.27 -5.40
CA VAL A 92 -4.59 12.96 -5.59
C VAL A 92 -5.92 12.89 -4.83
N LEU A 93 -6.99 12.47 -5.51
CA LEU A 93 -8.31 12.35 -4.90
C LEU A 93 -8.51 11.01 -4.19
N TYR A 94 -8.06 9.92 -4.80
CA TYR A 94 -8.18 8.57 -4.25
C TYR A 94 -6.90 7.79 -4.46
N ALA A 95 -6.53 6.99 -3.46
CA ALA A 95 -5.39 6.09 -3.53
C ALA A 95 -5.75 4.75 -2.88
N ARG A 96 -5.04 3.70 -3.24
CA ARG A 96 -5.12 2.41 -2.54
C ARG A 96 -3.83 1.62 -2.75
N PRO A 97 -3.46 0.75 -1.79
CA PRO A 97 -2.41 -0.23 -2.00
C PRO A 97 -2.96 -1.44 -2.75
N SER A 98 -2.09 -2.11 -3.50
CA SER A 98 -2.37 -3.40 -4.11
C SER A 98 -1.13 -4.28 -3.97
N PHE A 99 -1.32 -5.52 -3.54
CA PHE A 99 -0.26 -6.52 -3.43
C PHE A 99 -0.51 -7.62 -4.43
N GLN A 100 0.48 -7.94 -5.26
CA GLN A 100 0.28 -8.86 -6.38
C GLN A 100 1.60 -9.48 -6.85
N ASN A 101 1.48 -10.47 -7.71
CA ASN A 101 2.57 -11.10 -8.48
C ASN A 101 3.45 -12.09 -7.71
N ASN A 102 3.27 -12.34 -6.43
CA ASN A 102 3.99 -13.42 -5.77
C ASN A 102 3.53 -14.76 -6.34
N THR A 103 4.50 -15.62 -6.68
CA THR A 103 4.21 -16.92 -7.28
C THR A 103 4.66 -18.06 -6.38
N VAL A 104 3.95 -19.19 -6.46
CA VAL A 104 4.20 -20.46 -5.76
C VAL A 104 3.87 -20.39 -4.27
N GLN A 105 4.29 -19.34 -3.55
CA GLN A 105 4.08 -19.21 -2.10
C GLN A 105 3.26 -17.98 -1.78
N ALA A 106 2.43 -18.08 -0.75
CA ALA A 106 1.71 -16.96 -0.17
C ALA A 106 2.66 -16.06 0.65
N VAL A 107 2.29 -14.79 0.81
CA VAL A 107 2.99 -13.83 1.67
C VAL A 107 1.97 -13.16 2.59
N THR A 108 2.45 -12.57 3.68
CA THR A 108 1.62 -11.75 4.58
C THR A 108 1.82 -10.28 4.24
N VAL A 109 0.74 -9.55 4.08
CA VAL A 109 0.76 -8.14 3.67
C VAL A 109 -0.03 -7.27 4.62
N GLU A 110 0.39 -6.01 4.77
CA GLU A 110 -0.36 -4.98 5.48
C GLU A 110 -0.03 -3.62 4.90
N ALA A 111 -0.96 -2.66 4.99
CA ALA A 111 -0.73 -1.31 4.52
C ALA A 111 -1.54 -0.30 5.32
N PHE A 112 -0.94 0.89 5.51
CA PHE A 112 -1.55 2.00 6.22
C PHE A 112 -1.38 3.28 5.41
N GLY A 113 -2.37 4.16 5.51
CA GLY A 113 -2.28 5.51 5.00
C GLY A 113 -2.21 6.50 6.16
N GLN A 114 -1.28 7.43 6.09
CA GLN A 114 -1.16 8.52 7.05
C GLN A 114 -1.45 9.80 6.31
N GLU A 115 -2.66 10.32 6.48
CA GLU A 115 -3.10 11.50 5.73
C GLU A 115 -2.84 12.78 6.52
N LEU A 116 -2.44 13.82 5.79
CA LEU A 116 -2.37 15.18 6.31
C LEU A 116 -3.72 15.85 6.05
N THR A 117 -4.48 16.11 7.10
CA THR A 117 -5.85 16.60 6.97
C THR A 117 -5.96 18.11 7.07
N SER A 118 -5.06 18.75 7.79
CA SER A 118 -5.02 20.21 7.85
C SER A 118 -3.67 20.73 8.32
N ILE A 119 -3.42 22.00 8.00
CA ILE A 119 -2.34 22.78 8.57
C ILE A 119 -3.00 24.02 9.16
N GLY A 120 -3.08 24.06 10.48
CA GLY A 120 -3.84 25.11 11.12
C GLY A 120 -3.19 25.80 12.26
#